data_69bdaac261838619f55f4489efacec8c
#
_entry.id   69bdaac261838619f55f4489efacec8c
#
_cell.length_a   1.000
_cell.length_b   1.000
_cell.length_c   1.000
_cell.angle_alpha   90.00
_cell.angle_beta   90.00
_cell.angle_gamma   90.00
#
_symmetry.space_group_name_H-M   'P 1'
#
loop_
_entity.id
_entity.type
_entity.pdbx_description
1 polymer ?
#
loop_
_entity_poly.entity_id
_entity_poly.type
_entity_poly.pdbx_seq_one_letter_code
_entity_poly.pdbx_strand_id
1 'polypeptide(L)'
;MNQFNTNAFMKKFFTVMLLFVLSLAARAYTDVLIISVDGDSTTVPSSTILIEKTGDDVYQFVMKDFQMDAIMMGDIIADNIPGTTTDGITTLDVTGVPVTISDPLWAQMLPGLTVNIKAKFNDEKLYAVVDIDLTEQLGQMVVATFGSEEGFETVEDDKPQLLNSGFEDWGVDEEMGIMFPAEPRYWHSFSSATGPFVQFVGNHCFKNQDAHSGQYSVRLISTNIMGLAIANGTISTGRMICGSMTPDEPANHSRLDMSLKDVDRNGDPFYQTFSAHPDSVVFWVKYRSNAEGVRAGMGAYITDGTYCQIPLPHDTVYTNKIGIAEITTIEPCSEWTRISVPFTYPETDLTPRAMFMTFSTCIIPGEGNGREELCVDDVQLIYNDEDDEEADIFEVRTSANDHSNLNVIYDLQGRRHSTLQRGINIVNGKKVVVK
;
A
#
# COMPACT_ATOMS: atom_id res chain seq x y z
N MET A 1 -27.30 -20.77 -64.35
CA MET A 1 -26.65 -19.48 -64.19
C MET A 1 -27.33 -18.79 -62.99
N ASN A 2 -26.89 -19.08 -61.80
CA ASN A 2 -27.44 -18.51 -60.55
C ASN A 2 -26.52 -17.41 -60.10
N GLN A 3 -26.95 -16.16 -60.17
CA GLN A 3 -26.31 -15.03 -59.52
C GLN A 3 -26.61 -15.13 -58.01
N PHE A 4 -25.62 -15.48 -57.23
CA PHE A 4 -25.69 -15.39 -55.80
C PHE A 4 -25.73 -13.90 -55.36
N ASN A 5 -26.76 -13.58 -54.63
CA ASN A 5 -27.07 -12.23 -54.15
C ASN A 5 -26.12 -11.84 -53.00
N THR A 6 -24.92 -11.39 -53.36
CA THR A 6 -23.84 -10.96 -52.44
C THR A 6 -24.23 -9.76 -51.54
N ASN A 7 -25.24 -8.96 -51.95
CA ASN A 7 -25.70 -7.79 -51.21
C ASN A 7 -26.50 -8.12 -49.94
N ALA A 8 -27.17 -9.28 -49.89
CA ALA A 8 -27.94 -9.69 -48.71
C ALA A 8 -27.04 -10.29 -47.63
N PHE A 9 -25.93 -10.89 -48.03
CA PHE A 9 -24.94 -11.45 -47.08
C PHE A 9 -24.12 -10.34 -46.43
N MET A 10 -23.66 -9.34 -47.20
CA MET A 10 -22.92 -8.19 -46.65
C MET A 10 -23.78 -7.33 -45.72
N LYS A 11 -25.05 -7.10 -46.00
CA LYS A 11 -25.95 -6.39 -45.09
C LYS A 11 -26.13 -7.12 -43.74
N LYS A 12 -26.25 -8.46 -43.77
CA LYS A 12 -26.37 -9.24 -42.53
C LYS A 12 -25.04 -9.30 -41.76
N PHE A 13 -23.90 -9.28 -42.45
CA PHE A 13 -22.58 -9.24 -41.81
C PHE A 13 -22.30 -7.89 -41.18
N PHE A 14 -22.71 -6.78 -41.80
CA PHE A 14 -22.64 -5.43 -41.24
C PHE A 14 -23.61 -5.21 -40.08
N THR A 15 -24.80 -5.85 -40.10
CA THR A 15 -25.75 -5.75 -38.98
C THR A 15 -25.33 -6.59 -37.77
N VAL A 16 -24.57 -7.70 -37.98
CA VAL A 16 -24.01 -8.50 -36.88
C VAL A 16 -22.73 -7.86 -36.34
N MET A 17 -21.97 -7.11 -37.14
CA MET A 17 -20.79 -6.39 -36.71
C MET A 17 -21.12 -5.06 -35.97
N LEU A 18 -22.35 -4.54 -36.13
CA LEU A 18 -22.80 -3.32 -35.45
C LEU A 18 -23.57 -3.60 -34.13
N LEU A 19 -23.64 -4.88 -33.71
CA LEU A 19 -24.25 -5.31 -32.43
C LEU A 19 -23.24 -5.84 -31.43
N PHE A 20 -21.93 -5.67 -31.68
CA PHE A 20 -20.93 -5.60 -30.63
C PHE A 20 -20.77 -4.14 -30.16
N VAL A 21 -21.87 -3.51 -29.79
CA VAL A 21 -21.83 -2.50 -28.74
C VAL A 21 -21.42 -3.30 -27.51
N LEU A 22 -20.15 -3.23 -27.13
CA LEU A 22 -19.73 -3.55 -25.79
C LEU A 22 -20.70 -2.80 -24.87
N SER A 23 -21.68 -3.49 -24.30
CA SER A 23 -22.29 -3.04 -23.08
C SER A 23 -21.16 -3.06 -22.06
N LEU A 24 -20.51 -1.92 -21.87
CA LEU A 24 -19.68 -1.68 -20.72
C LEU A 24 -20.63 -1.83 -19.54
N ALA A 25 -20.59 -2.98 -18.90
CA ALA A 25 -21.48 -3.28 -17.79
C ALA A 25 -21.14 -2.30 -16.67
N ALA A 26 -22.16 -1.62 -16.14
CA ALA A 26 -21.99 -0.87 -14.91
C ALA A 26 -21.44 -1.79 -13.83
N ARG A 27 -20.37 -1.37 -13.17
CA ARG A 27 -19.79 -2.13 -12.05
C ARG A 27 -20.40 -1.65 -10.75
N ALA A 28 -20.85 -2.60 -9.93
CA ALA A 28 -21.42 -2.33 -8.62
C ALA A 28 -20.40 -2.62 -7.53
N TYR A 29 -20.16 -1.64 -6.67
CA TYR A 29 -19.35 -1.76 -5.47
C TYR A 29 -20.26 -1.65 -4.26
N THR A 30 -20.09 -2.54 -3.27
CA THR A 30 -20.88 -2.53 -2.05
C THR A 30 -19.93 -2.48 -0.85
N ASP A 31 -20.04 -1.42 -0.04
CA ASP A 31 -19.17 -1.20 1.11
C ASP A 31 -19.88 -0.28 2.13
N VAL A 32 -19.18 0.02 3.21
CA VAL A 32 -19.60 0.98 4.23
C VAL A 32 -19.63 2.39 3.64
N LEU A 33 -20.70 3.12 3.92
CA LEU A 33 -20.83 4.55 3.62
C LEU A 33 -20.90 5.33 4.94
N ILE A 34 -20.02 6.29 5.10
CA ILE A 34 -20.02 7.24 6.21
C ILE A 34 -20.52 8.57 5.69
N ILE A 35 -21.58 9.11 6.27
CA ILE A 35 -22.16 10.40 5.92
C ILE A 35 -21.89 11.34 7.09
N SER A 36 -21.18 12.43 6.83
CA SER A 36 -20.92 13.49 7.79
C SER A 36 -21.71 14.73 7.42
N VAL A 37 -22.50 15.26 8.35
CA VAL A 37 -23.26 16.51 8.22
C VAL A 37 -22.77 17.47 9.28
N ASP A 38 -22.15 18.58 8.86
CA ASP A 38 -21.54 19.58 9.76
C ASP A 38 -20.61 18.97 10.83
N GLY A 39 -19.94 17.84 10.50
CA GLY A 39 -19.03 17.13 11.38
C GLY A 39 -19.64 16.00 12.22
N ASP A 40 -20.95 15.88 12.27
CA ASP A 40 -21.62 14.72 12.89
C ASP A 40 -21.75 13.57 11.89
N SER A 41 -21.20 12.40 12.20
CA SER A 41 -21.11 11.28 11.27
C SER A 41 -22.09 10.16 11.58
N THR A 42 -22.75 9.65 10.53
CA THR A 42 -23.61 8.46 10.55
C THR A 42 -23.03 7.39 9.64
N THR A 43 -23.01 6.14 10.10
CA THR A 43 -22.48 5.00 9.32
C THR A 43 -23.62 4.17 8.76
N VAL A 44 -23.61 3.95 7.45
CA VAL A 44 -24.48 3.02 6.73
C VAL A 44 -23.65 1.76 6.41
N PRO A 45 -23.95 0.61 7.04
CA PRO A 45 -23.06 -0.57 6.97
C PRO A 45 -22.93 -1.21 5.59
N SER A 46 -23.88 -0.96 4.70
CA SER A 46 -23.89 -1.51 3.35
C SER A 46 -24.58 -0.53 2.41
N SER A 47 -23.82 0.08 1.55
CA SER A 47 -24.29 0.98 0.50
C SER A 47 -23.78 0.53 -0.85
N THR A 48 -24.40 0.93 -1.95
CA THR A 48 -23.96 0.53 -3.29
C THR A 48 -23.69 1.75 -4.16
N ILE A 49 -22.51 1.78 -4.77
CA ILE A 49 -22.16 2.73 -5.84
C ILE A 49 -21.97 1.96 -7.13
N LEU A 50 -22.59 2.49 -8.22
CA LEU A 50 -22.37 1.98 -9.56
C LEU A 50 -21.43 2.93 -10.30
N ILE A 51 -20.42 2.35 -10.97
CA ILE A 51 -19.56 3.06 -11.91
C ILE A 51 -19.77 2.45 -13.29
N GLU A 52 -20.12 3.28 -14.26
CA GLU A 52 -20.25 2.86 -15.65
C GLU A 52 -19.34 3.70 -16.53
N LYS A 53 -18.50 3.05 -17.35
CA LYS A 53 -17.71 3.75 -18.36
C LYS A 53 -18.61 4.09 -19.54
N THR A 54 -18.86 5.38 -19.78
CA THR A 54 -19.79 5.87 -20.82
C THR A 54 -19.09 6.35 -22.08
N GLY A 55 -17.76 6.47 -22.05
CA GLY A 55 -16.91 6.92 -23.16
C GLY A 55 -15.44 6.64 -22.92
N ASP A 56 -14.56 7.16 -23.80
CA ASP A 56 -13.12 7.09 -23.58
C ASP A 56 -12.77 7.95 -22.37
N ASP A 57 -12.37 7.28 -21.26
CA ASP A 57 -12.04 7.88 -19.97
C ASP A 57 -13.13 8.81 -19.40
N VAL A 58 -14.39 8.46 -19.68
CA VAL A 58 -15.57 9.15 -19.18
C VAL A 58 -16.48 8.16 -18.47
N TYR A 59 -16.96 8.54 -17.30
CA TYR A 59 -17.71 7.67 -16.40
C TYR A 59 -19.03 8.31 -15.94
N GLN A 60 -19.99 7.46 -15.59
CA GLN A 60 -21.15 7.79 -14.79
C GLN A 60 -20.94 7.21 -13.38
N PHE A 61 -21.26 8.01 -12.37
CA PHE A 61 -21.17 7.65 -10.96
C PHE A 61 -22.57 7.73 -10.35
N VAL A 62 -23.03 6.63 -9.74
CA VAL A 62 -24.39 6.54 -9.17
C VAL A 62 -24.32 6.03 -7.74
N MET A 63 -24.70 6.86 -6.78
CA MET A 63 -24.99 6.42 -5.41
C MET A 63 -26.40 5.89 -5.35
N LYS A 64 -26.57 4.58 -5.10
CA LYS A 64 -27.88 3.91 -5.09
C LYS A 64 -28.60 4.11 -3.76
N ASP A 65 -29.91 4.40 -3.84
CA ASP A 65 -30.81 4.50 -2.70
C ASP A 65 -30.26 5.37 -1.56
N PHE A 66 -29.64 6.52 -1.91
CA PHE A 66 -28.99 7.40 -0.94
C PHE A 66 -30.00 7.91 0.09
N GLN A 67 -29.62 7.76 1.35
CA GLN A 67 -30.43 8.19 2.49
C GLN A 67 -29.57 9.03 3.43
N MET A 68 -30.06 10.20 3.83
CA MET A 68 -29.47 11.07 4.83
C MET A 68 -30.40 11.08 6.06
N ASP A 69 -29.94 10.49 7.17
CA ASP A 69 -30.79 10.24 8.36
C ASP A 69 -32.09 9.46 8.02
N ALA A 70 -33.23 10.06 8.27
CA ALA A 70 -34.54 9.48 7.94
C ALA A 70 -35.05 9.89 6.57
N ILE A 71 -34.25 10.59 5.75
CA ILE A 71 -34.63 11.18 4.49
C ILE A 71 -34.12 10.33 3.32
N MET A 72 -35.05 9.71 2.57
CA MET A 72 -34.71 8.97 1.36
C MET A 72 -34.64 9.94 0.19
N MET A 73 -33.47 10.05 -0.45
CA MET A 73 -33.25 10.90 -1.63
C MET A 73 -33.28 10.10 -2.94
N GLY A 74 -33.23 8.77 -2.83
CA GLY A 74 -33.13 7.88 -3.98
C GLY A 74 -31.73 7.88 -4.60
N ASP A 75 -31.63 7.61 -5.90
CA ASP A 75 -30.35 7.59 -6.59
C ASP A 75 -29.82 9.01 -6.83
N ILE A 76 -28.54 9.22 -6.53
CA ILE A 76 -27.80 10.44 -6.91
C ILE A 76 -26.89 10.08 -8.07
N ILE A 77 -27.10 10.72 -9.22
CA ILE A 77 -26.47 10.38 -10.49
C ILE A 77 -25.62 11.55 -10.95
N ALA A 78 -24.34 11.31 -11.16
CA ALA A 78 -23.39 12.23 -11.76
C ALA A 78 -22.89 11.66 -13.09
N ASP A 79 -23.08 12.43 -14.17
CA ASP A 79 -22.76 12.03 -15.55
C ASP A 79 -21.52 12.74 -16.06
N ASN A 80 -20.88 12.13 -17.09
CA ASN A 80 -19.77 12.71 -17.84
C ASN A 80 -18.56 13.07 -16.99
N ILE A 81 -18.20 12.21 -16.03
CA ILE A 81 -17.06 12.41 -15.15
C ILE A 81 -15.79 11.94 -15.88
N PRO A 82 -14.81 12.81 -16.13
CA PRO A 82 -13.52 12.40 -16.65
C PRO A 82 -12.76 11.58 -15.60
N GLY A 83 -12.05 10.55 -16.04
CA GLY A 83 -11.20 9.72 -15.20
C GLY A 83 -9.87 9.44 -15.87
N THR A 84 -8.87 9.09 -15.08
CA THR A 84 -7.55 8.67 -15.57
C THR A 84 -7.26 7.28 -15.01
N THR A 85 -6.84 6.36 -15.87
CA THR A 85 -6.47 5.01 -15.44
C THR A 85 -4.95 4.83 -15.53
N THR A 86 -4.32 4.51 -14.41
CA THR A 86 -2.90 4.19 -14.30
C THR A 86 -2.79 2.91 -13.48
N ASP A 87 -2.01 1.95 -13.95
CA ASP A 87 -1.75 0.67 -13.27
C ASP A 87 -3.01 -0.08 -12.80
N GLY A 88 -4.08 -0.04 -13.63
CA GLY A 88 -5.34 -0.71 -13.32
C GLY A 88 -6.22 0.02 -12.30
N ILE A 89 -5.77 1.15 -11.75
CA ILE A 89 -6.54 2.04 -10.88
C ILE A 89 -7.07 3.21 -11.69
N THR A 90 -8.38 3.42 -11.65
CA THR A 90 -9.02 4.61 -12.24
C THR A 90 -9.27 5.64 -11.14
N THR A 91 -8.80 6.86 -11.38
CA THR A 91 -9.02 8.02 -10.51
C THR A 91 -10.00 8.98 -11.14
N LEU A 92 -11.00 9.42 -10.36
CA LEU A 92 -11.89 10.54 -10.66
C LEU A 92 -11.59 11.66 -9.69
N ASP A 93 -11.32 12.87 -10.19
CA ASP A 93 -11.13 14.07 -9.37
C ASP A 93 -11.78 15.25 -10.09
N VAL A 94 -12.97 15.59 -9.62
CA VAL A 94 -13.82 16.59 -10.29
C VAL A 94 -14.57 17.46 -9.28
N THR A 95 -14.73 18.71 -9.62
CA THR A 95 -15.45 19.70 -8.81
C THR A 95 -16.62 20.29 -9.55
N GLY A 96 -17.71 20.61 -8.81
CA GLY A 96 -18.87 21.27 -9.35
C GLY A 96 -19.66 20.46 -10.38
N VAL A 97 -19.65 19.13 -10.25
CA VAL A 97 -20.39 18.22 -11.17
C VAL A 97 -21.87 18.30 -10.88
N PRO A 98 -22.71 18.64 -11.88
CA PRO A 98 -24.17 18.62 -11.71
C PRO A 98 -24.68 17.20 -11.51
N VAL A 99 -25.55 17.01 -10.52
CA VAL A 99 -26.18 15.71 -10.24
C VAL A 99 -27.66 15.72 -10.50
N THR A 100 -28.17 14.52 -10.82
CA THR A 100 -29.61 14.25 -10.91
C THR A 100 -30.02 13.41 -9.70
N ILE A 101 -31.07 13.85 -9.00
CA ILE A 101 -31.68 13.12 -7.88
C ILE A 101 -32.91 12.39 -8.44
N SER A 102 -33.02 11.08 -8.18
CA SER A 102 -34.13 10.28 -8.72
C SER A 102 -35.47 10.49 -8.01
N ASP A 103 -35.46 10.91 -6.75
CA ASP A 103 -36.68 11.30 -6.04
C ASP A 103 -37.19 12.65 -6.54
N PRO A 104 -38.45 12.74 -7.06
CA PRO A 104 -38.99 13.97 -7.66
C PRO A 104 -39.13 15.15 -6.69
N LEU A 105 -39.37 14.88 -5.40
CA LEU A 105 -39.51 15.91 -4.38
C LEU A 105 -38.15 16.59 -4.13
N TRP A 106 -37.14 15.79 -3.95
CA TRP A 106 -35.76 16.27 -3.68
C TRP A 106 -35.14 16.92 -4.92
N ALA A 107 -35.39 16.38 -6.11
CA ALA A 107 -34.99 17.02 -7.37
C ALA A 107 -35.58 18.42 -7.53
N GLN A 108 -36.84 18.65 -7.04
CA GLN A 108 -37.47 19.96 -7.06
C GLN A 108 -36.96 20.89 -5.93
N MET A 109 -36.60 20.34 -4.79
CA MET A 109 -36.12 21.12 -3.62
C MET A 109 -34.67 21.56 -3.77
N LEU A 110 -33.83 20.77 -4.48
CA LEU A 110 -32.43 21.01 -4.70
C LEU A 110 -32.08 21.18 -6.18
N PRO A 111 -32.68 22.18 -6.86
CA PRO A 111 -32.46 22.37 -8.29
C PRO A 111 -31.01 22.86 -8.54
N GLY A 112 -30.32 22.21 -9.50
CA GLY A 112 -28.96 22.59 -9.87
C GLY A 112 -27.91 22.20 -8.86
N LEU A 113 -28.18 21.19 -8.01
CA LEU A 113 -27.19 20.66 -7.08
C LEU A 113 -25.96 20.20 -7.83
N THR A 114 -24.79 20.58 -7.31
CA THR A 114 -23.49 20.12 -7.76
C THR A 114 -22.73 19.45 -6.63
N VAL A 115 -21.83 18.53 -6.98
CA VAL A 115 -21.00 17.81 -6.02
C VAL A 115 -19.54 17.84 -6.47
N ASN A 116 -18.62 17.69 -5.52
CA ASN A 116 -17.24 17.35 -5.82
C ASN A 116 -17.06 15.85 -5.60
N ILE A 117 -16.38 15.17 -6.51
CA ILE A 117 -16.14 13.73 -6.42
C ILE A 117 -14.66 13.47 -6.51
N LYS A 118 -14.11 12.83 -5.48
CA LYS A 118 -12.80 12.20 -5.50
C LYS A 118 -13.00 10.70 -5.33
N ALA A 119 -12.59 9.90 -6.30
CA ALA A 119 -12.74 8.46 -6.23
C ALA A 119 -11.56 7.74 -6.87
N LYS A 120 -11.22 6.59 -6.31
CA LYS A 120 -10.26 5.62 -6.85
C LYS A 120 -10.96 4.27 -6.91
N PHE A 121 -10.85 3.57 -8.04
CA PHE A 121 -11.44 2.25 -8.17
C PHE A 121 -10.65 1.35 -9.13
N ASN A 122 -10.76 0.06 -8.90
CA ASN A 122 -10.25 -1.00 -9.76
C ASN A 122 -11.33 -2.07 -9.97
N ASP A 123 -10.96 -3.26 -10.39
CA ASP A 123 -11.90 -4.37 -10.63
C ASP A 123 -12.56 -4.88 -9.35
N GLU A 124 -12.00 -4.66 -8.17
CA GLU A 124 -12.41 -5.29 -6.92
C GLU A 124 -13.05 -4.33 -5.93
N LYS A 125 -12.57 -3.09 -5.86
CA LYS A 125 -12.98 -2.14 -4.82
C LYS A 125 -13.09 -0.71 -5.34
N LEU A 126 -13.82 0.11 -4.59
CA LEU A 126 -14.00 1.54 -4.79
C LEU A 126 -13.79 2.25 -3.46
N TYR A 127 -13.01 3.31 -3.49
CA TYR A 127 -13.00 4.36 -2.49
C TYR A 127 -13.53 5.64 -3.11
N ALA A 128 -14.44 6.35 -2.44
CA ALA A 128 -14.96 7.61 -2.93
C ALA A 128 -15.28 8.58 -1.80
N VAL A 129 -14.95 9.85 -2.01
CA VAL A 129 -15.39 10.98 -1.19
C VAL A 129 -16.21 11.90 -2.07
N VAL A 130 -17.43 12.19 -1.63
CA VAL A 130 -18.37 13.08 -2.33
C VAL A 130 -18.73 14.22 -1.40
N ASP A 131 -18.33 15.45 -1.75
CA ASP A 131 -18.69 16.66 -1.04
C ASP A 131 -19.93 17.27 -1.67
N ILE A 132 -20.95 17.53 -0.86
CA ILE A 132 -22.25 18.08 -1.26
C ILE A 132 -22.46 19.38 -0.47
N ASP A 133 -22.32 20.51 -1.15
CA ASP A 133 -22.56 21.82 -0.54
C ASP A 133 -24.05 22.17 -0.59
N LEU A 134 -24.70 22.08 0.56
CA LEU A 134 -26.09 22.47 0.77
C LEU A 134 -26.24 23.74 1.62
N THR A 135 -25.15 24.53 1.75
CA THR A 135 -25.15 25.72 2.62
C THR A 135 -26.17 26.78 2.20
N GLU A 136 -26.39 26.96 0.89
CA GLU A 136 -27.39 27.90 0.41
C GLU A 136 -28.84 27.41 0.60
N GLN A 137 -29.09 26.08 0.51
CA GLN A 137 -30.43 25.49 0.54
C GLN A 137 -30.85 25.10 1.97
N LEU A 138 -29.93 24.48 2.72
CA LEU A 138 -30.23 23.90 4.03
C LEU A 138 -29.29 24.41 5.15
N GLY A 139 -28.27 25.21 4.83
CA GLY A 139 -27.28 25.67 5.78
C GLY A 139 -26.30 24.58 6.22
N GLN A 140 -26.10 23.53 5.42
CA GLN A 140 -25.35 22.33 5.79
C GLN A 140 -24.27 21.95 4.75
N MET A 141 -23.17 21.39 5.24
CA MET A 141 -22.17 20.68 4.42
C MET A 141 -22.31 19.18 4.66
N VAL A 142 -22.37 18.41 3.59
CA VAL A 142 -22.45 16.94 3.65
C VAL A 142 -21.25 16.34 2.96
N VAL A 143 -20.55 15.45 3.67
CA VAL A 143 -19.44 14.65 3.10
C VAL A 143 -19.83 13.19 3.18
N ALA A 144 -19.86 12.51 2.04
CA ALA A 144 -20.13 11.08 1.95
C ALA A 144 -18.84 10.33 1.59
N THR A 145 -18.33 9.51 2.51
CA THR A 145 -17.15 8.68 2.31
C THR A 145 -17.55 7.21 2.16
N PHE A 146 -17.21 6.61 1.03
CA PHE A 146 -17.52 5.22 0.71
C PHE A 146 -16.25 4.38 0.64
N GLY A 147 -16.27 3.22 1.31
CA GLY A 147 -15.18 2.26 1.32
C GLY A 147 -13.93 2.74 2.09
N SER A 148 -12.79 2.14 1.79
CA SER A 148 -11.49 2.48 2.37
C SER A 148 -10.51 2.84 1.26
N GLU A 149 -9.71 3.88 1.48
CA GLU A 149 -8.61 4.24 0.57
C GLU A 149 -7.44 3.26 0.66
N GLU A 150 -7.36 2.49 1.72
CA GLU A 150 -6.32 1.48 1.91
C GLU A 150 -6.20 0.55 0.70
N GLY A 151 -4.97 0.47 0.14
CA GLY A 151 -4.64 -0.30 -1.07
C GLY A 151 -4.98 0.39 -2.41
N PHE A 152 -5.25 1.70 -2.41
CA PHE A 152 -5.25 2.56 -3.58
C PHE A 152 -4.06 3.54 -3.58
N GLU A 153 -3.08 3.32 -2.70
CA GLU A 153 -1.87 4.14 -2.72
C GLU A 153 -1.21 3.99 -4.09
N THR A 154 -1.28 5.01 -4.89
CA THR A 154 -0.52 5.12 -6.13
C THR A 154 0.90 5.51 -5.74
N VAL A 155 1.86 4.71 -6.18
CA VAL A 155 3.24 5.17 -6.18
C VAL A 155 3.29 6.32 -7.18
N GLU A 156 3.64 7.53 -6.74
CA GLU A 156 3.89 8.62 -7.66
C GLU A 156 5.05 8.22 -8.57
N ASP A 157 4.83 8.24 -9.90
CA ASP A 157 5.79 7.78 -10.91
C ASP A 157 7.16 8.48 -10.84
N ASP A 158 7.24 9.64 -10.16
CA ASP A 158 8.47 10.43 -9.99
C ASP A 158 9.18 10.18 -8.65
N LYS A 159 8.56 9.47 -7.70
CA LYS A 159 9.17 9.17 -6.40
C LYS A 159 10.05 7.92 -6.47
N PRO A 160 11.27 7.94 -5.93
CA PRO A 160 12.19 6.81 -6.00
C PRO A 160 11.63 5.54 -5.37
N GLN A 161 11.70 4.44 -6.14
CA GLN A 161 11.32 3.10 -5.70
C GLN A 161 12.52 2.15 -5.74
N LEU A 162 12.41 0.99 -5.10
CA LEU A 162 13.40 -0.08 -5.25
C LEU A 162 13.29 -0.73 -6.63
N LEU A 163 14.42 -1.13 -7.19
CA LEU A 163 14.47 -1.85 -8.44
C LEU A 163 13.87 -3.25 -8.26
N ASN A 164 13.06 -3.68 -9.22
CA ASN A 164 12.43 -5.00 -9.26
C ASN A 164 11.71 -5.37 -7.95
N SER A 165 10.97 -4.42 -7.40
CA SER A 165 10.30 -4.55 -6.11
C SER A 165 9.05 -5.44 -6.15
N GLY A 166 8.50 -5.73 -7.35
CA GLY A 166 7.46 -6.73 -7.58
C GLY A 166 8.02 -8.10 -8.02
N PHE A 167 9.34 -8.32 -7.96
CA PHE A 167 10.01 -9.61 -8.23
C PHE A 167 9.68 -10.24 -9.60
N GLU A 168 9.41 -9.42 -10.62
CA GLU A 168 9.04 -9.88 -11.96
C GLU A 168 10.26 -10.27 -12.82
N ASP A 169 11.40 -9.59 -12.63
CA ASP A 169 12.64 -9.84 -13.37
C ASP A 169 13.56 -10.78 -12.60
N TRP A 170 13.84 -11.93 -13.18
CA TRP A 170 14.68 -12.97 -12.58
C TRP A 170 15.94 -13.16 -13.41
N GLY A 171 17.03 -13.36 -12.71
CA GLY A 171 18.33 -13.55 -13.30
C GLY A 171 18.47 -14.84 -14.10
N VAL A 172 19.64 -15.02 -14.71
CA VAL A 172 19.96 -16.25 -15.43
C VAL A 172 20.07 -17.44 -14.49
N ASP A 173 19.47 -18.54 -14.89
CA ASP A 173 19.51 -19.83 -14.19
C ASP A 173 20.41 -20.85 -14.91
N GLU A 174 21.04 -20.47 -16.03
CA GLU A 174 21.98 -21.30 -16.78
C GLU A 174 23.20 -20.49 -17.25
N GLU A 175 24.41 -20.96 -16.93
CA GLU A 175 25.66 -20.43 -17.41
C GLU A 175 26.55 -21.55 -17.95
N MET A 176 27.00 -21.46 -19.20
CA MET A 176 27.85 -22.48 -19.87
C MET A 176 27.30 -23.91 -19.74
N GLY A 177 25.96 -24.10 -19.81
CA GLY A 177 25.31 -25.40 -19.65
C GLY A 177 25.20 -25.91 -18.22
N ILE A 178 25.47 -25.06 -17.23
CA ILE A 178 25.32 -25.36 -15.80
C ILE A 178 24.12 -24.57 -15.29
N MET A 179 23.14 -25.28 -14.72
CA MET A 179 21.98 -24.66 -14.08
C MET A 179 22.35 -24.12 -12.71
N PHE A 180 22.01 -22.88 -12.45
CA PHE A 180 22.13 -22.23 -11.15
C PHE A 180 20.74 -21.81 -10.66
N PRO A 181 20.53 -21.76 -9.33
CA PRO A 181 19.32 -21.17 -8.80
C PRO A 181 19.19 -19.71 -9.22
N ALA A 182 18.10 -19.37 -9.90
CA ALA A 182 17.80 -18.00 -10.28
C ALA A 182 17.52 -17.14 -9.04
N GLU A 183 17.89 -15.87 -9.10
CA GLU A 183 17.56 -14.84 -8.10
C GLU A 183 16.79 -13.71 -8.77
N PRO A 184 15.89 -13.01 -8.06
CA PRO A 184 15.32 -11.78 -8.61
C PRO A 184 16.44 -10.76 -8.85
N ARG A 185 16.41 -10.06 -9.96
CA ARG A 185 17.38 -9.00 -10.27
C ARG A 185 17.39 -7.97 -9.13
N TYR A 186 18.59 -7.53 -8.75
CA TYR A 186 18.84 -6.56 -7.66
C TYR A 186 18.53 -7.04 -6.24
N TRP A 187 18.12 -8.29 -6.07
CA TRP A 187 17.85 -8.92 -4.79
C TRP A 187 18.67 -10.21 -4.67
N HIS A 188 19.34 -10.39 -3.54
CA HIS A 188 20.35 -11.42 -3.35
C HIS A 188 19.96 -12.39 -2.25
N SER A 189 20.26 -13.65 -2.45
CA SER A 189 20.00 -14.76 -1.56
C SER A 189 21.28 -15.56 -1.26
N PHE A 190 21.11 -16.76 -0.74
CA PHE A 190 22.23 -17.69 -0.59
C PHE A 190 22.85 -18.13 -1.93
N SER A 191 22.17 -17.96 -3.06
CA SER A 191 22.70 -18.32 -4.39
C SER A 191 23.87 -17.43 -4.80
N SER A 192 23.89 -16.16 -4.39
CA SER A 192 24.99 -15.21 -4.64
C SER A 192 25.84 -14.92 -3.38
N ALA A 193 25.57 -15.64 -2.28
CA ALA A 193 26.30 -15.48 -1.03
C ALA A 193 27.78 -15.88 -1.14
N THR A 194 28.57 -15.47 -0.18
CA THR A 194 29.97 -15.85 -0.04
C THR A 194 30.28 -16.31 1.38
N GLY A 195 31.43 -16.93 1.55
CA GLY A 195 31.91 -17.43 2.85
C GLY A 195 32.25 -18.92 2.82
N PRO A 196 32.97 -19.43 3.84
CA PRO A 196 33.46 -20.80 3.87
C PRO A 196 32.35 -21.86 3.97
N PHE A 197 31.14 -21.48 4.38
CA PHE A 197 30.04 -22.42 4.60
C PHE A 197 28.92 -22.33 3.57
N VAL A 198 29.01 -21.44 2.59
CA VAL A 198 27.96 -21.23 1.56
C VAL A 198 27.58 -22.52 0.82
N GLN A 199 28.55 -23.40 0.57
CA GLN A 199 28.31 -24.67 -0.13
C GLN A 199 27.39 -25.66 0.62
N PHE A 200 27.17 -25.46 1.92
CA PHE A 200 26.32 -26.33 2.74
C PHE A 200 24.89 -25.80 2.88
N VAL A 201 24.65 -24.51 2.59
CA VAL A 201 23.36 -23.88 2.82
C VAL A 201 22.34 -24.26 1.75
N GLY A 202 22.75 -24.26 0.48
CA GLY A 202 21.84 -24.55 -0.64
C GLY A 202 20.99 -23.35 -1.04
N ASN A 203 19.97 -23.61 -1.88
CA ASN A 203 19.05 -22.56 -2.33
C ASN A 203 17.87 -22.40 -1.36
N HIS A 204 17.55 -21.19 -1.01
CA HIS A 204 16.45 -20.80 -0.10
C HIS A 204 15.50 -19.78 -0.71
N CYS A 205 15.77 -19.34 -1.94
CA CYS A 205 15.00 -18.35 -2.68
C CYS A 205 14.48 -18.99 -3.98
N PHE A 206 13.20 -18.90 -4.24
CA PHE A 206 12.56 -19.55 -5.35
C PHE A 206 11.61 -18.60 -6.06
N LYS A 207 11.61 -18.63 -7.40
CA LYS A 207 10.61 -18.01 -8.24
C LYS A 207 9.27 -18.69 -8.02
N ASN A 208 8.23 -17.92 -7.72
CA ASN A 208 6.90 -18.44 -7.40
C ASN A 208 5.86 -17.83 -8.34
N GLN A 209 4.93 -18.65 -8.81
CA GLN A 209 3.82 -18.23 -9.68
C GLN A 209 2.56 -17.83 -8.90
N ASP A 210 2.52 -18.07 -7.59
CA ASP A 210 1.51 -17.52 -6.70
C ASP A 210 1.97 -16.10 -6.35
N ALA A 211 1.51 -15.10 -7.11
CA ALA A 211 1.84 -13.70 -6.98
C ALA A 211 0.63 -12.92 -6.43
N HIS A 212 0.89 -11.82 -5.74
CA HIS A 212 -0.15 -10.86 -5.37
C HIS A 212 -0.56 -10.04 -6.59
N SER A 213 0.43 -9.55 -7.35
CA SER A 213 0.21 -8.93 -8.65
C SER A 213 1.21 -9.46 -9.68
N GLY A 214 1.08 -9.10 -10.95
CA GLY A 214 2.00 -9.52 -12.00
C GLY A 214 2.00 -11.03 -12.27
N GLN A 215 3.19 -11.59 -12.49
CA GLN A 215 3.37 -13.02 -12.83
C GLN A 215 4.10 -13.82 -11.75
N TYR A 216 4.94 -13.16 -10.97
CA TYR A 216 5.83 -13.82 -10.03
C TYR A 216 5.91 -13.09 -8.70
N SER A 217 6.14 -13.87 -7.65
CA SER A 217 6.58 -13.40 -6.33
C SER A 217 7.87 -14.12 -5.93
N VAL A 218 8.50 -13.69 -4.85
CA VAL A 218 9.62 -14.43 -4.27
C VAL A 218 9.10 -15.34 -3.15
N ARG A 219 9.59 -16.60 -3.14
CA ARG A 219 9.33 -17.58 -2.08
C ARG A 219 10.61 -17.95 -1.36
N LEU A 220 10.65 -17.69 -0.07
CA LEU A 220 11.77 -17.98 0.83
C LEU A 220 11.45 -19.19 1.70
N ILE A 221 12.39 -20.10 1.88
CA ILE A 221 12.17 -21.33 2.65
C ILE A 221 13.33 -21.54 3.61
N SER A 222 13.04 -21.75 4.91
CA SER A 222 14.02 -22.27 5.87
C SER A 222 14.39 -23.72 5.57
N THR A 223 15.62 -24.11 5.83
CA THR A 223 16.09 -25.48 5.63
C THR A 223 16.89 -25.96 6.84
N ASN A 224 16.62 -27.20 7.26
CA ASN A 224 17.43 -27.88 8.25
C ASN A 224 18.68 -28.48 7.57
N ILE A 225 19.83 -27.96 7.89
CA ILE A 225 21.12 -28.38 7.34
C ILE A 225 21.61 -29.61 8.13
N MET A 226 21.26 -30.81 7.65
CA MET A 226 21.70 -32.10 8.18
C MET A 226 21.46 -32.28 9.70
N GLY A 227 20.50 -31.60 10.29
CA GLY A 227 20.21 -31.63 11.73
C GLY A 227 21.20 -30.85 12.59
N LEU A 228 22.12 -30.09 11.99
CA LEU A 228 23.14 -29.32 12.68
C LEU A 228 22.74 -27.86 12.89
N ALA A 229 22.05 -27.28 11.93
CA ALA A 229 21.64 -25.89 11.96
C ALA A 229 20.35 -25.69 11.14
N ILE A 230 19.60 -24.63 11.46
CA ILE A 230 18.54 -24.11 10.60
C ILE A 230 19.10 -22.90 9.86
N ALA A 231 19.09 -22.95 8.53
CA ALA A 231 19.31 -21.79 7.69
C ALA A 231 17.96 -21.16 7.35
N ASN A 232 17.72 -19.95 7.81
CA ASN A 232 16.49 -19.22 7.54
C ASN A 232 16.46 -18.74 6.08
N GLY A 233 15.32 -18.89 5.39
CA GLY A 233 15.13 -18.34 4.06
C GLY A 233 15.22 -16.82 4.13
N THR A 234 16.19 -16.24 3.42
CA THR A 234 16.45 -14.80 3.46
C THR A 234 16.74 -14.26 2.08
N ILE A 235 16.24 -13.05 1.80
CA ILE A 235 16.57 -12.25 0.63
C ILE A 235 16.95 -10.83 1.07
N SER A 236 17.86 -10.20 0.34
CA SER A 236 18.42 -8.90 0.71
C SER A 236 18.81 -8.08 -0.51
N THR A 237 18.77 -6.76 -0.41
CA THR A 237 19.41 -5.86 -1.38
C THR A 237 20.94 -5.78 -1.18
N GLY A 238 21.46 -6.39 -0.11
CA GLY A 238 22.88 -6.51 0.18
C GLY A 238 23.42 -7.92 -0.07
N ARG A 239 24.72 -8.13 0.14
CA ARG A 239 25.38 -9.43 -0.02
C ARG A 239 25.27 -10.28 1.23
N MET A 240 24.87 -11.53 1.07
CA MET A 240 24.82 -12.51 2.15
C MET A 240 26.20 -13.15 2.39
N ILE A 241 26.55 -13.37 3.64
CA ILE A 241 27.79 -13.98 4.10
C ILE A 241 27.47 -15.20 4.98
N CYS A 242 28.03 -16.37 4.61
CA CYS A 242 27.95 -17.62 5.36
C CYS A 242 29.30 -17.90 6.02
N GLY A 243 29.56 -17.21 7.13
CA GLY A 243 30.86 -17.21 7.80
C GLY A 243 31.03 -18.29 8.88
N SER A 244 29.91 -18.85 9.41
CA SER A 244 29.89 -19.82 10.50
C SER A 244 28.81 -20.88 10.32
N MET A 245 29.05 -22.08 10.90
CA MET A 245 28.03 -23.13 11.05
C MET A 245 27.06 -22.86 12.21
N THR A 246 27.39 -21.96 13.11
CA THR A 246 26.51 -21.51 14.19
C THR A 246 25.65 -20.36 13.68
N PRO A 247 24.34 -20.51 13.57
CA PRO A 247 23.50 -19.55 12.85
C PRO A 247 23.50 -18.12 13.41
N ASP A 248 23.56 -17.95 14.73
CA ASP A 248 23.53 -16.68 15.45
C ASP A 248 24.91 -15.98 15.55
N GLU A 249 25.97 -16.60 15.01
CA GLU A 249 27.26 -15.95 14.95
C GLU A 249 27.27 -14.73 14.04
N PRO A 250 27.83 -13.58 14.44
CA PRO A 250 27.90 -12.37 13.62
C PRO A 250 28.62 -12.52 12.28
N ALA A 251 29.37 -13.61 12.11
CA ALA A 251 29.99 -14.00 10.85
C ALA A 251 28.94 -14.35 9.77
N ASN A 252 27.71 -14.72 10.17
CA ASN A 252 26.57 -14.92 9.30
C ASN A 252 25.75 -13.64 9.27
N HIS A 253 25.71 -12.98 8.12
CA HIS A 253 24.99 -11.71 7.98
C HIS A 253 24.68 -11.39 6.52
N SER A 254 23.80 -10.47 6.30
CA SER A 254 23.71 -9.70 5.06
C SER A 254 24.44 -8.36 5.25
N ARG A 255 25.15 -7.86 4.24
CA ARG A 255 25.87 -6.59 4.32
C ARG A 255 25.64 -5.71 3.10
N LEU A 256 25.69 -4.41 3.33
CA LEU A 256 25.78 -3.39 2.31
C LEU A 256 27.12 -2.64 2.48
N ASP A 257 27.80 -2.36 1.36
CA ASP A 257 28.99 -1.52 1.30
C ASP A 257 29.20 -1.03 -0.13
N MET A 258 28.86 0.21 -0.41
CA MET A 258 28.97 0.80 -1.76
C MET A 258 30.43 1.03 -2.21
N SER A 259 31.43 0.89 -1.32
CA SER A 259 32.84 0.95 -1.71
C SER A 259 33.27 -0.28 -2.50
N LEU A 260 32.57 -1.41 -2.32
CA LEU A 260 32.82 -2.65 -3.04
C LEU A 260 32.20 -2.59 -4.45
N LYS A 261 32.89 -3.11 -5.44
CA LYS A 261 32.49 -3.09 -6.85
C LYS A 261 32.18 -4.48 -7.41
N ASP A 262 32.09 -5.47 -6.51
CA ASP A 262 31.70 -6.80 -6.88
C ASP A 262 30.21 -6.84 -7.24
N VAL A 263 29.88 -7.75 -8.14
CA VAL A 263 28.54 -7.98 -8.67
C VAL A 263 28.18 -9.45 -8.59
N ASP A 264 26.90 -9.76 -8.66
CA ASP A 264 26.42 -11.12 -8.81
C ASP A 264 26.60 -11.66 -10.25
N ARG A 265 26.05 -12.84 -10.55
CA ARG A 265 26.11 -13.44 -11.90
C ARG A 265 25.35 -12.67 -12.97
N ASN A 266 24.36 -11.87 -12.57
CA ASN A 266 23.56 -11.05 -13.46
C ASN A 266 24.22 -9.70 -13.77
N GLY A 267 25.32 -9.39 -13.08
CA GLY A 267 25.98 -8.10 -13.13
C GLY A 267 25.38 -7.08 -12.18
N ASP A 268 24.49 -7.49 -11.25
CA ASP A 268 23.85 -6.59 -10.30
C ASP A 268 24.77 -6.34 -9.09
N PRO A 269 24.92 -5.08 -8.66
CA PRO A 269 25.71 -4.74 -7.48
C PRO A 269 24.99 -5.19 -6.20
N PHE A 270 25.74 -5.50 -5.15
CA PHE A 270 25.20 -5.88 -3.83
C PHE A 270 24.75 -4.66 -3.01
N TYR A 271 24.10 -3.71 -3.66
CA TYR A 271 23.43 -2.56 -3.08
C TYR A 271 22.43 -1.97 -4.08
N GLN A 272 21.44 -1.26 -3.59
CA GLN A 272 20.59 -0.41 -4.40
C GLN A 272 20.80 1.05 -4.00
N THR A 273 21.08 1.91 -4.98
CA THR A 273 21.20 3.36 -4.75
C THR A 273 19.85 3.94 -4.38
N PHE A 274 19.82 4.78 -3.36
CA PHE A 274 18.59 5.37 -2.87
C PHE A 274 18.86 6.70 -2.18
N SER A 275 18.11 7.77 -2.53
CA SER A 275 18.39 9.13 -2.06
C SER A 275 17.16 9.86 -1.52
N ALA A 276 16.07 9.14 -1.21
CA ALA A 276 14.82 9.75 -0.76
C ALA A 276 14.49 9.39 0.70
N HIS A 277 13.40 9.97 1.21
CA HIS A 277 12.88 9.75 2.57
C HIS A 277 11.41 9.33 2.49
N PRO A 278 11.09 8.05 2.22
CA PRO A 278 9.72 7.57 2.23
C PRO A 278 9.15 7.54 3.65
N ASP A 279 7.85 7.74 3.79
CA ASP A 279 7.15 7.68 5.08
C ASP A 279 6.98 6.25 5.57
N SER A 280 6.73 5.31 4.66
CA SER A 280 6.60 3.90 4.99
C SER A 280 7.05 3.00 3.86
N VAL A 281 7.27 1.73 4.19
CA VAL A 281 7.38 0.65 3.23
C VAL A 281 6.16 -0.25 3.36
N VAL A 282 5.55 -0.58 2.23
CA VAL A 282 4.41 -1.49 2.10
C VAL A 282 4.84 -2.70 1.31
N PHE A 283 4.35 -3.87 1.65
CA PHE A 283 4.59 -5.10 0.92
C PHE A 283 3.50 -6.12 1.23
N TRP A 284 3.36 -7.12 0.36
CA TRP A 284 2.40 -8.21 0.53
C TRP A 284 3.11 -9.50 0.88
N VAL A 285 2.51 -10.28 1.80
CA VAL A 285 3.09 -11.54 2.26
C VAL A 285 2.06 -12.65 2.36
N LYS A 286 2.54 -13.89 2.17
CA LYS A 286 1.97 -15.12 2.73
C LYS A 286 3.04 -15.76 3.59
N TYR A 287 2.70 -16.15 4.81
CA TYR A 287 3.67 -16.76 5.71
C TYR A 287 3.12 -18.02 6.35
N ARG A 288 3.93 -19.07 6.32
CA ARG A 288 3.63 -20.35 6.95
C ARG A 288 4.76 -20.75 7.89
N SER A 289 4.44 -20.97 9.16
CA SER A 289 5.30 -21.60 10.15
C SER A 289 4.49 -22.63 10.95
N ASN A 290 5.10 -23.79 11.20
CA ASN A 290 4.55 -24.82 12.09
C ASN A 290 5.29 -24.85 13.44
N ALA A 291 6.30 -24.01 13.62
CA ALA A 291 7.04 -23.85 14.86
C ALA A 291 6.38 -22.77 15.72
N GLU A 292 6.06 -23.11 16.97
CA GLU A 292 5.42 -22.18 17.89
C GLU A 292 6.34 -20.99 18.18
N GLY A 293 5.80 -19.78 18.13
CA GLY A 293 6.54 -18.54 18.44
C GLY A 293 7.45 -18.03 17.32
N VAL A 294 7.67 -18.82 16.25
CA VAL A 294 8.51 -18.38 15.12
C VAL A 294 7.76 -17.41 14.23
N ARG A 295 8.36 -16.26 13.96
CA ARG A 295 7.80 -15.17 13.15
C ARG A 295 8.77 -14.74 12.08
N ALA A 296 8.23 -14.45 10.91
CA ALA A 296 9.00 -13.80 9.85
C ALA A 296 9.21 -12.31 10.17
N GLY A 297 10.11 -11.69 9.45
CA GLY A 297 10.37 -10.27 9.61
C GLY A 297 11.01 -9.62 8.40
N MET A 298 10.99 -8.29 8.45
CA MET A 298 11.61 -7.42 7.46
C MET A 298 12.38 -6.31 8.20
N GLY A 299 13.53 -5.94 7.66
CA GLY A 299 14.27 -4.74 8.04
C GLY A 299 14.63 -3.94 6.80
N ALA A 300 14.33 -2.64 6.81
CA ALA A 300 14.69 -1.69 5.77
C ALA A 300 15.42 -0.50 6.39
N TYR A 301 16.59 -0.17 5.86
CA TYR A 301 17.47 0.87 6.37
C TYR A 301 17.93 1.77 5.23
N ILE A 302 17.66 3.04 5.35
CA ILE A 302 18.27 4.06 4.49
C ILE A 302 19.62 4.42 5.11
N THR A 303 20.69 4.34 4.32
CA THR A 303 22.06 4.53 4.80
C THR A 303 22.85 5.50 3.92
N ASP A 304 23.99 5.97 4.41
CA ASP A 304 24.95 6.77 3.63
C ASP A 304 25.80 5.94 2.66
N GLY A 305 25.51 4.64 2.53
CA GLY A 305 26.23 3.72 1.64
C GLY A 305 27.54 3.16 2.19
N THR A 306 27.93 3.53 3.41
CA THR A 306 29.07 2.91 4.10
C THR A 306 28.69 1.53 4.67
N TYR A 307 29.68 0.75 5.10
CA TYR A 307 29.45 -0.61 5.59
C TYR A 307 28.38 -0.69 6.68
N CYS A 308 27.45 -1.60 6.47
CA CYS A 308 26.37 -1.92 7.41
C CYS A 308 26.00 -3.40 7.25
N GLN A 309 25.72 -4.12 8.36
CA GLN A 309 25.30 -5.54 8.32
C GLN A 309 24.07 -5.82 9.18
N ILE A 310 23.35 -6.90 8.83
CA ILE A 310 22.21 -7.45 9.54
C ILE A 310 22.37 -8.99 9.60
N PRO A 311 22.23 -9.63 10.76
CA PRO A 311 22.11 -9.02 12.09
C PRO A 311 23.37 -8.23 12.50
N LEU A 312 23.18 -7.32 13.44
CA LEU A 312 24.27 -6.54 14.00
C LEU A 312 25.25 -7.45 14.77
N PRO A 313 26.58 -7.20 14.71
CA PRO A 313 27.52 -7.80 15.67
C PRO A 313 27.11 -7.41 17.09
N HIS A 314 27.39 -8.30 18.04
CA HIS A 314 27.17 -8.01 19.46
C HIS A 314 27.86 -6.70 19.85
N ASP A 315 27.17 -5.89 20.63
CA ASP A 315 27.67 -4.59 21.15
C ASP A 315 28.04 -3.54 20.08
N THR A 316 27.59 -3.72 18.83
CA THR A 316 27.82 -2.77 17.75
C THR A 316 26.59 -1.93 17.47
N VAL A 317 26.77 -0.61 17.36
CA VAL A 317 25.75 0.32 16.88
C VAL A 317 26.27 0.98 15.61
N TYR A 318 25.53 0.83 14.50
CA TYR A 318 25.82 1.58 13.29
C TYR A 318 25.18 2.95 13.35
N THR A 319 25.98 3.98 13.15
CA THR A 319 25.56 5.39 13.15
C THR A 319 25.23 5.89 11.75
N ASN A 320 25.34 5.04 10.73
CA ASN A 320 25.11 5.38 9.32
C ASN A 320 23.66 5.10 8.85
N LYS A 321 22.75 4.76 9.76
CA LYS A 321 21.32 4.60 9.47
C LYS A 321 20.63 5.95 9.53
N ILE A 322 20.00 6.36 8.42
CA ILE A 322 19.28 7.61 8.25
C ILE A 322 17.79 7.39 8.45
N GLY A 323 17.25 6.31 7.87
CA GLY A 323 15.87 5.88 8.04
C GLY A 323 15.80 4.42 8.44
N ILE A 324 14.84 4.05 9.30
CA ILE A 324 14.70 2.72 9.87
C ILE A 324 13.24 2.30 9.82
N ALA A 325 12.94 1.19 9.14
CA ALA A 325 11.64 0.52 9.19
C ALA A 325 11.86 -0.97 9.48
N GLU A 326 11.33 -1.47 10.59
CA GLU A 326 11.51 -2.86 11.03
C GLU A 326 10.19 -3.47 11.49
N ILE A 327 9.93 -4.70 11.07
CA ILE A 327 8.90 -5.55 11.64
C ILE A 327 9.47 -6.92 11.95
N THR A 328 9.27 -7.39 13.19
CA THR A 328 9.82 -8.65 13.71
C THR A 328 8.75 -9.70 14.00
N THR A 329 7.48 -9.39 13.69
CA THR A 329 6.32 -10.17 14.12
C THR A 329 5.33 -10.38 12.98
N ILE A 330 5.83 -10.79 11.80
CA ILE A 330 4.93 -11.22 10.71
C ILE A 330 4.33 -12.57 11.13
N GLU A 331 3.03 -12.55 11.41
CA GLU A 331 2.26 -13.72 11.83
C GLU A 331 1.96 -14.64 10.63
N PRO A 332 1.78 -15.95 10.85
CA PRO A 332 1.32 -16.85 9.80
C PRO A 332 0.00 -16.38 9.16
N CYS A 333 -0.01 -16.28 7.83
CA CYS A 333 -1.16 -15.91 7.02
C CYS A 333 -1.18 -16.73 5.72
N SER A 334 -2.34 -17.31 5.38
CA SER A 334 -2.51 -18.14 4.18
C SER A 334 -2.87 -17.34 2.94
N GLU A 335 -3.45 -16.16 3.13
CA GLU A 335 -3.84 -15.26 2.06
C GLU A 335 -2.82 -14.11 1.95
N TRP A 336 -2.71 -13.51 0.77
CA TRP A 336 -1.90 -12.32 0.59
C TRP A 336 -2.34 -11.23 1.56
N THR A 337 -1.46 -10.86 2.45
CA THR A 337 -1.71 -9.89 3.53
C THR A 337 -0.80 -8.69 3.36
N ARG A 338 -1.40 -7.52 3.27
CA ARG A 338 -0.69 -6.24 3.19
C ARG A 338 -0.08 -5.90 4.54
N ILE A 339 1.17 -5.50 4.53
CA ILE A 339 1.90 -4.99 5.70
C ILE A 339 2.43 -3.61 5.36
N SER A 340 2.24 -2.67 6.27
CA SER A 340 2.80 -1.33 6.20
C SER A 340 3.69 -1.07 7.40
N VAL A 341 4.90 -0.62 7.18
CA VAL A 341 5.89 -0.34 8.24
C VAL A 341 6.39 1.08 8.07
N PRO A 342 6.09 2.00 9.00
CA PRO A 342 6.55 3.38 8.92
C PRO A 342 8.07 3.46 9.11
N PHE A 343 8.70 4.39 8.39
CA PHE A 343 10.08 4.77 8.67
C PHE A 343 10.16 5.69 9.88
N THR A 344 11.18 5.48 10.68
CA THR A 344 11.64 6.43 11.71
C THR A 344 12.94 7.04 11.26
N TYR A 345 13.07 8.36 11.41
CA TYR A 345 14.25 9.12 10.99
C TYR A 345 14.97 9.69 12.21
N PRO A 346 16.07 9.05 12.66
CA PRO A 346 16.94 9.62 13.68
C PRO A 346 17.53 10.95 13.19
N GLU A 347 17.68 11.90 14.10
CA GLU A 347 18.33 13.17 13.78
C GLU A 347 19.79 12.95 13.34
N THR A 348 20.15 13.35 12.13
CA THR A 348 21.46 13.13 11.53
C THR A 348 21.74 14.12 10.40
N ASP A 349 23.02 14.45 10.19
CA ASP A 349 23.49 15.26 9.05
C ASP A 349 23.91 14.40 7.84
N LEU A 350 23.66 13.08 7.88
CA LEU A 350 24.06 12.17 6.81
C LEU A 350 23.13 12.30 5.60
N THR A 351 23.68 12.07 4.42
CA THR A 351 22.93 12.08 3.16
C THR A 351 22.57 10.66 2.73
N PRO A 352 21.31 10.36 2.39
CA PRO A 352 20.89 9.06 1.89
C PRO A 352 21.62 8.68 0.59
N ARG A 353 22.11 7.46 0.49
CA ARG A 353 22.80 6.93 -0.69
C ARG A 353 22.38 5.52 -1.08
N ALA A 354 21.90 4.73 -0.13
CA ALA A 354 21.50 3.35 -0.37
C ALA A 354 20.34 2.91 0.53
N MET A 355 19.50 2.01 -0.01
CA MET A 355 18.52 1.25 0.74
C MET A 355 19.05 -0.15 1.01
N PHE A 356 19.11 -0.53 2.28
CA PHE A 356 19.49 -1.87 2.72
C PHE A 356 18.26 -2.57 3.30
N MET A 357 17.67 -3.49 2.54
CA MET A 357 16.45 -4.20 2.93
C MET A 357 16.69 -5.70 2.99
N THR A 358 16.04 -6.35 3.96
CA THR A 358 16.08 -7.80 4.14
C THR A 358 14.71 -8.33 4.50
N PHE A 359 14.33 -9.50 3.96
CA PHE A 359 13.20 -10.32 4.42
C PHE A 359 13.76 -11.65 4.89
N SER A 360 13.22 -12.18 6.00
CA SER A 360 13.62 -13.47 6.55
C SER A 360 12.43 -14.26 7.06
N THR A 361 12.45 -15.57 6.84
CA THR A 361 11.44 -16.51 7.37
C THR A 361 11.46 -16.62 8.89
N CYS A 362 12.54 -16.20 9.53
CA CYS A 362 12.66 -16.07 10.98
C CYS A 362 13.60 -14.93 11.31
N ILE A 363 13.18 -14.08 12.25
CA ILE A 363 13.97 -12.92 12.69
C ILE A 363 15.14 -13.34 13.58
N ILE A 364 15.01 -14.44 14.30
CA ILE A 364 16.07 -14.99 15.15
C ILE A 364 16.84 -16.03 14.34
N PRO A 365 18.12 -15.81 14.06
CA PRO A 365 18.93 -16.72 13.27
C PRO A 365 18.96 -18.13 13.87
N GLY A 366 18.69 -19.14 13.05
CA GLY A 366 18.71 -20.53 13.45
C GLY A 366 17.49 -21.05 14.19
N GLU A 367 16.52 -20.20 14.51
CA GLU A 367 15.24 -20.65 15.03
C GLU A 367 14.32 -21.18 13.93
N GLY A 368 13.33 -21.98 14.36
CA GLY A 368 12.37 -22.63 13.47
C GLY A 368 12.58 -24.14 13.38
N ASN A 369 11.91 -24.77 12.43
CA ASN A 369 12.01 -26.21 12.19
C ASN A 369 12.59 -26.55 10.80
N GLY A 370 13.03 -25.53 10.04
CA GLY A 370 13.56 -25.67 8.69
C GLY A 370 12.50 -25.95 7.63
N ARG A 371 11.27 -25.46 7.84
CA ARG A 371 10.13 -25.56 6.92
C ARG A 371 9.26 -24.31 6.91
N GLU A 372 9.74 -23.24 7.50
CA GLU A 372 9.11 -21.94 7.42
C GLU A 372 9.17 -21.45 5.98
N GLU A 373 8.06 -20.91 5.49
CA GLU A 373 7.93 -20.42 4.13
C GLU A 373 7.33 -19.02 4.15
N LEU A 374 8.02 -18.08 3.53
CA LEU A 374 7.60 -16.70 3.37
C LEU A 374 7.56 -16.36 1.87
N CYS A 375 6.37 -16.01 1.37
CA CYS A 375 6.24 -15.39 0.07
C CYS A 375 6.16 -13.86 0.28
N VAL A 376 6.85 -13.10 -0.58
CA VAL A 376 6.84 -11.64 -0.57
C VAL A 376 6.58 -11.14 -1.99
N ASP A 377 5.80 -10.08 -2.09
CA ASP A 377 5.48 -9.42 -3.35
C ASP A 377 5.22 -7.93 -3.17
N ASP A 378 5.25 -7.17 -4.26
CA ASP A 378 4.84 -5.76 -4.35
C ASP A 378 5.39 -4.87 -3.23
N VAL A 379 6.71 -4.82 -3.10
CA VAL A 379 7.38 -3.92 -2.15
C VAL A 379 7.33 -2.50 -2.68
N GLN A 380 6.66 -1.60 -1.97
CA GLN A 380 6.46 -0.21 -2.36
C GLN A 380 6.92 0.74 -1.28
N LEU A 381 7.53 1.85 -1.67
CA LEU A 381 7.89 2.95 -0.79
C LEU A 381 6.82 4.04 -0.93
N ILE A 382 6.18 4.38 0.17
CA ILE A 382 5.10 5.37 0.22
C ILE A 382 5.68 6.72 0.63
N TYR A 383 5.23 7.76 -0.05
CA TYR A 383 5.59 9.15 0.20
C TYR A 383 4.29 9.93 0.36
N ASN A 384 4.06 10.48 1.53
CA ASN A 384 2.97 11.41 1.74
C ASN A 384 3.44 12.81 1.30
N ASP A 385 2.65 13.55 0.57
CA ASP A 385 2.97 14.92 0.24
C ASP A 385 2.87 15.79 1.50
N GLU A 386 3.80 16.72 1.69
CA GLU A 386 3.74 17.67 2.81
C GLU A 386 2.45 18.53 2.78
N ASP A 387 1.74 18.56 1.66
CA ASP A 387 0.45 19.23 1.51
C ASP A 387 -0.73 18.41 2.08
N ASP A 388 -0.58 17.10 2.34
CA ASP A 388 -1.55 16.27 3.08
C ASP A 388 -1.45 16.42 4.61
N GLU A 389 -0.48 17.21 5.13
CA GLU A 389 -0.46 17.61 6.53
C GLU A 389 -1.57 18.60 6.93
N GLU A 390 -2.45 19.01 6.02
CA GLU A 390 -3.72 19.67 6.34
C GLU A 390 -4.92 18.70 6.55
N ALA A 391 -4.71 17.43 6.84
CA ALA A 391 -5.60 16.68 7.72
C ALA A 391 -5.36 17.16 9.17
N ASP A 392 -5.12 18.43 9.28
CA ASP A 392 -5.04 19.12 10.54
C ASP A 392 -6.45 19.12 11.13
N ILE A 393 -6.57 18.65 12.35
CA ILE A 393 -7.63 18.91 13.28
C ILE A 393 -8.29 20.23 12.86
N PHE A 394 -9.50 20.17 12.31
CA PHE A 394 -10.28 21.33 11.92
C PHE A 394 -10.16 22.35 13.05
N GLU A 395 -9.38 23.40 12.82
CA GLU A 395 -9.53 24.64 13.58
C GLU A 395 -10.95 25.11 13.25
N VAL A 396 -11.87 24.87 14.16
CA VAL A 396 -13.16 25.55 14.13
C VAL A 396 -12.83 27.03 14.14
N ARG A 397 -12.78 27.64 12.95
CA ARG A 397 -12.79 29.10 12.82
C ARG A 397 -14.16 29.56 13.29
N THR A 398 -14.28 29.71 14.60
CA THR A 398 -15.33 30.54 15.13
C THR A 398 -15.12 31.92 14.53
N SER A 399 -16.06 32.34 13.70
CA SER A 399 -16.13 33.70 13.18
C SER A 399 -15.88 34.66 14.36
N ALA A 400 -14.88 35.54 14.18
CA ALA A 400 -14.52 36.56 15.13
C ALA A 400 -15.71 37.52 15.32
N ASN A 401 -16.51 37.25 16.34
CA ASN A 401 -17.32 38.22 17.06
C ASN A 401 -18.12 37.50 18.16
N ASP A 402 -17.44 37.03 19.20
CA ASP A 402 -18.02 37.05 20.53
C ASP A 402 -16.93 36.98 21.62
N HIS A 403 -16.79 38.03 22.36
CA HIS A 403 -15.91 38.10 23.51
C HIS A 403 -16.58 37.41 24.71
N SER A 404 -16.41 36.07 24.80
CA SER A 404 -16.56 35.41 26.10
C SER A 404 -15.43 34.40 26.26
N ASN A 405 -14.51 34.70 27.21
CA ASN A 405 -13.46 33.84 27.73
C ASN A 405 -14.06 32.58 28.39
N LEU A 406 -14.49 31.59 27.61
CA LEU A 406 -14.84 30.28 28.11
C LEU A 406 -13.72 29.32 27.70
N ASN A 407 -12.81 29.02 28.66
CA ASN A 407 -11.86 27.92 28.48
C ASN A 407 -12.64 26.61 28.30
N VAL A 408 -12.66 26.06 27.10
CA VAL A 408 -13.28 24.78 26.82
C VAL A 408 -12.26 23.70 27.16
N ILE A 409 -12.61 22.85 28.13
CA ILE A 409 -11.74 21.79 28.66
C ILE A 409 -12.32 20.44 28.28
N TYR A 410 -11.52 19.59 27.66
CA TYR A 410 -11.88 18.20 27.32
C TYR A 410 -10.90 17.21 27.96
N ASP A 411 -11.37 16.01 28.29
CA ASP A 411 -10.50 14.86 28.59
C ASP A 411 -10.06 14.14 27.32
N LEU A 412 -9.23 13.11 27.46
CA LEU A 412 -8.76 12.29 26.33
C LEU A 412 -9.88 11.47 25.65
N GLN A 413 -11.04 11.35 26.22
CA GLN A 413 -12.22 10.69 25.66
C GLN A 413 -13.18 11.70 24.99
N GLY A 414 -12.77 12.98 24.84
CA GLY A 414 -13.57 14.03 24.21
C GLY A 414 -14.72 14.56 25.08
N ARG A 415 -14.81 14.19 26.35
CA ARG A 415 -15.86 14.70 27.26
C ARG A 415 -15.49 16.08 27.76
N ARG A 416 -16.44 16.99 27.68
CA ARG A 416 -16.29 18.40 28.16
C ARG A 416 -16.36 18.47 29.67
N HIS A 417 -15.43 19.21 30.27
CA HIS A 417 -15.37 19.49 31.69
C HIS A 417 -15.43 21.00 31.98
N SER A 418 -16.01 21.35 33.11
CA SER A 418 -16.04 22.73 33.59
C SER A 418 -14.76 23.14 34.33
N THR A 419 -13.94 22.17 34.74
CA THR A 419 -12.67 22.37 35.46
C THR A 419 -11.64 21.36 35.02
N LEU A 420 -10.37 21.73 35.15
CA LEU A 420 -9.24 20.80 34.83
C LEU A 420 -9.30 19.58 35.76
N GLN A 421 -9.20 18.42 35.16
CA GLN A 421 -9.15 17.12 35.83
C GLN A 421 -7.71 16.69 36.03
N ARG A 422 -7.45 15.86 37.05
CA ARG A 422 -6.11 15.25 37.24
C ARG A 422 -5.77 14.36 36.04
N GLY A 423 -4.58 14.55 35.46
CA GLY A 423 -4.14 13.88 34.28
C GLY A 423 -4.05 14.82 33.06
N ILE A 424 -4.30 14.31 31.86
CA ILE A 424 -4.20 15.08 30.62
C ILE A 424 -5.56 15.69 30.30
N ASN A 425 -5.56 17.01 30.07
CA ASN A 425 -6.70 17.78 29.60
C ASN A 425 -6.33 18.48 28.28
N ILE A 426 -7.31 18.68 27.42
CA ILE A 426 -7.19 19.51 26.21
C ILE A 426 -7.94 20.83 26.52
N VAL A 427 -7.21 21.92 26.54
CA VAL A 427 -7.76 23.27 26.83
C VAL A 427 -7.52 24.17 25.65
N ASN A 428 -8.59 24.59 24.99
CA ASN A 428 -8.50 25.40 23.75
C ASN A 428 -7.53 24.80 22.74
N GLY A 429 -7.65 23.46 22.47
CA GLY A 429 -6.81 22.71 21.53
C GLY A 429 -5.37 22.40 22.01
N LYS A 430 -4.98 22.81 23.24
CA LYS A 430 -3.64 22.55 23.76
C LYS A 430 -3.65 21.56 24.92
N LYS A 431 -2.68 20.65 24.91
CA LYS A 431 -2.48 19.65 25.97
C LYS A 431 -2.03 20.31 27.27
N VAL A 432 -2.76 20.10 28.36
CA VAL A 432 -2.46 20.57 29.74
C VAL A 432 -2.40 19.33 30.64
N VAL A 433 -1.32 19.17 31.39
CA VAL A 433 -1.16 18.07 32.35
C VAL A 433 -1.32 18.63 33.78
N VAL A 434 -2.30 18.09 34.51
CA VAL A 434 -2.53 18.39 35.92
C VAL A 434 -2.02 17.21 36.76
N LYS A 435 -1.06 17.50 37.63
CA LYS A 435 -0.43 16.49 38.52
C LYS A 435 -1.29 16.18 39.77
#